data_9d5fe19951fe2022969f8780cd57260f
#
_entry.id   9d5fe19951fe2022969f8780cd57260f
#
_cell.length_a   1.000
_cell.length_b   1.000
_cell.length_c   1.000
_cell.angle_alpha   90.00
_cell.angle_beta   90.00
_cell.angle_gamma   90.00
#
_symmetry.space_group_name_H-M   'P 1'
#
loop_
_entity.id
_entity.type
_entity.pdbx_description
1 polymer ?
#
loop_
_entity_poly.entity_id
_entity_poly.type
_entity_poly.pdbx_seq_one_letter_code
_entity_poly.pdbx_strand_id
1 'polypeptide(L)'
;MAKVDELREKYPQITKATFTKIVNGDKTQTKKYTEYMLKVWVFKMEGRQTISSVDALIKEVKRFDELLPYNQHTKDIYDRQLLVFDDLRKLNDELSMIKEDKSFNKEEHANIIFEDDNYIFVEPKTHKGSLKYGANTRWCTASKGNPQTFNNYAKRSCLVYLIDKKNSKGVASKLAFLNEYNSPLSGEISIYNQNDSCISENVLLSSGWPTQLIAEFILKYITLIGNKLRIQEMRSIEL
;
A
#
# COMPACT_ATOMS: atom_id res chain seq x y z
N MET A 1 -10.75 -34.15 19.76
CA MET A 1 -11.89 -34.78 19.05
C MET A 1 -13.22 -34.36 19.66
N ALA A 2 -13.44 -34.41 20.97
CA ALA A 2 -14.74 -34.01 21.60
C ALA A 2 -15.32 -32.68 21.13
N LYS A 3 -14.51 -31.61 21.03
CA LYS A 3 -14.96 -30.30 20.59
C LYS A 3 -15.48 -30.26 19.14
N VAL A 4 -14.93 -31.08 18.25
CA VAL A 4 -15.36 -31.11 16.82
C VAL A 4 -16.69 -31.85 16.69
N ASP A 5 -16.89 -32.89 17.49
CA ASP A 5 -18.14 -33.68 17.51
C ASP A 5 -19.29 -32.80 18.05
N GLU A 6 -19.07 -32.06 19.15
CA GLU A 6 -20.01 -31.08 19.67
C GLU A 6 -20.39 -30.01 18.65
N LEU A 7 -19.42 -29.52 17.89
CA LEU A 7 -19.69 -28.56 16.82
C LEU A 7 -20.49 -29.19 15.69
N ARG A 8 -20.32 -30.45 15.39
CA ARG A 8 -21.12 -31.14 14.38
C ARG A 8 -22.59 -31.25 14.78
N GLU A 9 -22.86 -31.51 16.06
CA GLU A 9 -24.22 -31.50 16.61
C GLU A 9 -24.85 -30.09 16.63
N LYS A 10 -24.04 -29.10 16.94
CA LYS A 10 -24.47 -27.69 17.00
C LYS A 10 -24.84 -27.10 15.63
N TYR A 11 -24.22 -27.57 14.54
CA TYR A 11 -24.43 -27.06 13.18
C TYR A 11 -24.89 -28.16 12.20
N PRO A 12 -26.04 -28.83 12.46
CA PRO A 12 -26.52 -29.96 11.64
C PRO A 12 -26.92 -29.56 10.22
N GLN A 13 -27.29 -28.28 9.99
CA GLN A 13 -27.66 -27.73 8.69
C GLN A 13 -26.50 -27.65 7.70
N ILE A 14 -25.26 -27.69 8.16
CA ILE A 14 -24.09 -27.64 7.28
C ILE A 14 -23.81 -29.04 6.73
N THR A 15 -23.61 -29.20 5.42
CA THR A 15 -23.30 -30.50 4.82
C THR A 15 -21.99 -31.08 5.38
N LYS A 16 -21.89 -32.41 5.44
CA LYS A 16 -20.70 -33.11 5.95
C LYS A 16 -19.43 -32.66 5.20
N ALA A 17 -19.50 -32.49 3.89
CA ALA A 17 -18.37 -32.06 3.07
C ALA A 17 -17.89 -30.65 3.45
N THR A 18 -18.82 -29.68 3.57
CA THR A 18 -18.52 -28.30 3.98
C THR A 18 -17.97 -28.25 5.39
N PHE A 19 -18.58 -28.97 6.33
CA PHE A 19 -18.11 -29.06 7.72
C PHE A 19 -16.68 -29.56 7.79
N THR A 20 -16.39 -30.71 7.14
CA THR A 20 -15.04 -31.29 7.10
C THR A 20 -14.04 -30.32 6.48
N LYS A 21 -14.42 -29.62 5.41
CA LYS A 21 -13.56 -28.61 4.75
C LYS A 21 -13.22 -27.46 5.68
N ILE A 22 -14.17 -26.95 6.46
CA ILE A 22 -13.97 -25.88 7.43
C ILE A 22 -13.03 -26.36 8.57
N VAL A 23 -13.29 -27.54 9.15
CA VAL A 23 -12.45 -28.11 10.22
C VAL A 23 -11.00 -28.32 9.75
N ASN A 24 -10.82 -28.84 8.52
CA ASN A 24 -9.50 -29.07 7.95
C ASN A 24 -8.80 -27.75 7.54
N GLY A 25 -9.57 -26.74 7.21
CA GLY A 25 -9.08 -25.40 6.87
C GLY A 25 -8.50 -24.63 8.05
N ASP A 26 -9.02 -24.87 9.25
CA ASP A 26 -8.44 -24.33 10.49
C ASP A 26 -7.16 -25.10 10.84
N LYS A 27 -6.00 -24.46 10.62
CA LYS A 27 -4.68 -25.06 10.88
C LYS A 27 -4.21 -24.90 12.32
N THR A 28 -4.94 -24.18 13.17
CA THR A 28 -4.58 -24.04 14.57
C THR A 28 -4.71 -25.37 15.29
N GLN A 29 -3.83 -25.65 16.26
CA GLN A 29 -3.84 -26.92 17.01
C GLN A 29 -5.16 -27.15 17.76
N THR A 30 -5.74 -26.08 18.30
CA THR A 30 -6.98 -26.12 19.10
C THR A 30 -8.25 -25.93 18.27
N LYS A 31 -8.14 -25.84 16.94
CA LYS A 31 -9.28 -25.51 16.09
C LYS A 31 -9.97 -24.21 16.53
N LYS A 32 -9.15 -23.21 16.83
CA LYS A 32 -9.56 -21.93 17.42
C LYS A 32 -10.65 -21.20 16.62
N TYR A 33 -10.58 -21.26 15.30
CA TYR A 33 -11.45 -20.52 14.40
C TYR A 33 -12.59 -21.35 13.78
N THR A 34 -12.62 -22.65 14.03
CA THR A 34 -13.60 -23.54 13.41
C THR A 34 -15.04 -23.11 13.71
N GLU A 35 -15.36 -22.84 14.98
CA GLU A 35 -16.72 -22.43 15.37
C GLU A 35 -17.11 -21.09 14.73
N TYR A 36 -16.20 -20.13 14.67
CA TYR A 36 -16.40 -18.86 13.98
C TYR A 36 -16.76 -19.08 12.50
N MET A 37 -15.97 -19.87 11.79
CA MET A 37 -16.21 -20.14 10.37
C MET A 37 -17.54 -20.86 10.13
N LEU A 38 -17.91 -21.79 10.99
CA LEU A 38 -19.21 -22.47 10.91
C LEU A 38 -20.35 -21.47 11.08
N LYS A 39 -20.29 -20.59 12.08
CA LYS A 39 -21.29 -19.56 12.34
C LYS A 39 -21.44 -18.58 11.17
N VAL A 40 -20.32 -18.08 10.65
CA VAL A 40 -20.30 -17.18 9.50
C VAL A 40 -20.86 -17.88 8.25
N TRP A 41 -20.58 -19.17 8.06
CA TRP A 41 -21.12 -19.96 6.95
C TRP A 41 -22.63 -20.16 7.06
N VAL A 42 -23.17 -20.37 8.27
CA VAL A 42 -24.61 -20.42 8.51
C VAL A 42 -25.27 -19.10 8.10
N PHE A 43 -24.72 -17.95 8.49
CA PHE A 43 -25.25 -16.65 8.08
C PHE A 43 -25.26 -16.48 6.55
N LYS A 44 -24.28 -17.03 5.83
CA LYS A 44 -24.31 -17.07 4.38
C LYS A 44 -25.45 -17.97 3.85
N MET A 45 -25.66 -19.15 4.47
CA MET A 45 -26.76 -20.05 4.06
C MET A 45 -28.15 -19.43 4.32
N GLU A 46 -28.28 -18.63 5.35
CA GLU A 46 -29.49 -17.86 5.68
C GLU A 46 -29.68 -16.60 4.78
N GLY A 47 -28.81 -16.36 3.81
CA GLY A 47 -28.88 -15.19 2.94
C GLY A 47 -28.50 -13.86 3.61
N ARG A 48 -27.94 -13.89 4.82
CA ARG A 48 -27.58 -12.70 5.62
C ARG A 48 -26.29 -12.04 5.16
N GLN A 49 -25.48 -12.73 4.38
CA GLN A 49 -24.22 -12.22 3.82
C GLN A 49 -23.80 -13.02 2.59
N THR A 50 -22.92 -12.42 1.79
CA THR A 50 -22.38 -13.03 0.58
C THR A 50 -20.95 -13.52 0.81
N ILE A 51 -20.71 -14.81 0.59
CA ILE A 51 -19.37 -15.43 0.62
C ILE A 51 -19.26 -16.31 -0.62
N SER A 52 -18.27 -16.08 -1.44
CA SER A 52 -18.11 -16.78 -2.72
C SER A 52 -17.85 -18.28 -2.56
N SER A 53 -17.07 -18.68 -1.55
CA SER A 53 -16.73 -20.07 -1.29
C SER A 53 -16.25 -20.30 0.15
N VAL A 54 -16.24 -21.57 0.59
CA VAL A 54 -15.60 -21.98 1.86
C VAL A 54 -14.10 -21.63 1.86
N ASP A 55 -13.43 -21.77 0.70
CA ASP A 55 -12.00 -21.44 0.58
C ASP A 55 -11.74 -19.95 0.80
N ALA A 56 -12.64 -19.09 0.32
CA ALA A 56 -12.54 -17.66 0.55
C ALA A 56 -12.64 -17.32 2.06
N LEU A 57 -13.55 -17.97 2.77
CA LEU A 57 -13.68 -17.80 4.22
C LEU A 57 -12.42 -18.28 4.96
N ILE A 58 -11.93 -19.48 4.65
CA ILE A 58 -10.72 -20.05 5.25
C ILE A 58 -9.51 -19.15 4.99
N LYS A 59 -9.38 -18.63 3.77
CA LYS A 59 -8.30 -17.69 3.39
C LYS A 59 -8.29 -16.44 4.25
N GLU A 60 -9.45 -15.81 4.44
CA GLU A 60 -9.53 -14.57 5.22
C GLU A 60 -9.31 -14.82 6.71
N VAL A 61 -9.78 -15.94 7.26
CA VAL A 61 -9.52 -16.30 8.67
C VAL A 61 -8.03 -16.61 8.90
N LYS A 62 -7.38 -17.31 7.98
CA LYS A 62 -5.93 -17.53 8.02
C LYS A 62 -5.15 -16.21 7.96
N ARG A 63 -5.56 -15.31 7.06
CA ARG A 63 -4.97 -13.98 6.95
C ARG A 63 -5.11 -13.18 8.24
N PHE A 64 -6.28 -13.24 8.88
CA PHE A 64 -6.51 -12.62 10.19
C PHE A 64 -5.54 -13.16 11.26
N ASP A 65 -5.37 -14.48 11.35
CA ASP A 65 -4.45 -15.11 12.31
C ASP A 65 -2.99 -14.64 12.09
N GLU A 66 -2.55 -14.57 10.84
CA GLU A 66 -1.22 -14.07 10.47
C GLU A 66 -1.02 -12.56 10.78
N LEU A 67 -2.09 -11.80 10.85
CA LEU A 67 -2.08 -10.36 11.10
C LEU A 67 -2.34 -9.98 12.57
N LEU A 68 -2.66 -10.95 13.44
CA LEU A 68 -2.91 -10.72 14.87
C LEU A 68 -1.82 -9.86 15.57
N PRO A 69 -0.51 -10.03 15.31
CA PRO A 69 0.53 -9.22 15.95
C PRO A 69 0.41 -7.71 15.67
N TYR A 70 -0.33 -7.34 14.62
CA TYR A 70 -0.54 -5.95 14.22
C TYR A 70 -1.89 -5.40 14.68
N ASN A 71 -2.75 -6.25 15.28
CA ASN A 71 -4.07 -5.88 15.78
C ASN A 71 -3.95 -5.22 17.18
N GLN A 72 -3.69 -3.92 17.20
CA GLN A 72 -3.56 -3.15 18.45
C GLN A 72 -4.91 -2.90 19.15
N HIS A 73 -6.02 -3.12 18.46
CA HIS A 73 -7.36 -2.86 18.98
C HIS A 73 -8.02 -4.07 19.64
N THR A 74 -7.28 -5.17 19.84
CA THR A 74 -7.74 -6.40 20.51
C THR A 74 -9.11 -6.92 20.05
N LYS A 75 -9.50 -6.61 18.80
CA LYS A 75 -10.73 -7.16 18.24
C LYS A 75 -10.60 -8.67 18.15
N ASP A 76 -11.36 -9.36 18.98
CA ASP A 76 -11.51 -10.80 18.86
C ASP A 76 -12.29 -11.11 17.57
N ILE A 77 -11.97 -12.22 16.91
CA ILE A 77 -12.72 -12.68 15.74
C ILE A 77 -14.20 -12.93 16.08
N TYR A 78 -14.52 -13.14 17.34
CA TYR A 78 -15.91 -13.30 17.84
C TYR A 78 -16.63 -11.96 18.08
N ASP A 79 -15.99 -10.81 17.86
CA ASP A 79 -16.69 -9.53 17.88
C ASP A 79 -17.85 -9.58 16.88
N ARG A 80 -19.02 -9.06 17.29
CA ARG A 80 -20.23 -9.08 16.47
C ARG A 80 -20.03 -8.45 15.10
N GLN A 81 -19.17 -7.43 14.99
CA GLN A 81 -18.83 -6.77 13.74
C GLN A 81 -18.10 -7.72 12.78
N LEU A 82 -17.19 -8.56 13.28
CA LEU A 82 -16.43 -9.50 12.46
C LEU A 82 -17.22 -10.75 12.05
N LEU A 83 -18.44 -10.96 12.57
CA LEU A 83 -19.36 -11.98 12.05
C LEU A 83 -19.88 -11.64 10.66
N VAL A 84 -19.72 -10.39 10.22
CA VAL A 84 -19.93 -9.96 8.83
C VAL A 84 -18.61 -10.18 8.09
N PHE A 85 -18.63 -11.01 7.06
CA PHE A 85 -17.42 -11.41 6.32
C PHE A 85 -16.68 -10.23 5.68
N ASP A 86 -17.43 -9.25 5.16
CA ASP A 86 -16.83 -8.05 4.57
C ASP A 86 -16.12 -7.16 5.61
N ASP A 87 -16.58 -7.15 6.85
CA ASP A 87 -15.90 -6.39 7.92
C ASP A 87 -14.60 -7.09 8.36
N LEU A 88 -14.57 -8.43 8.37
CA LEU A 88 -13.32 -9.19 8.54
C LEU A 88 -12.31 -8.86 7.42
N ARG A 89 -12.77 -8.79 6.17
CA ARG A 89 -11.90 -8.44 5.02
C ARG A 89 -11.34 -7.03 5.16
N LYS A 90 -12.17 -6.05 5.50
CA LYS A 90 -11.73 -4.66 5.72
C LYS A 90 -10.68 -4.57 6.83
N LEU A 91 -10.92 -5.25 7.97
CA LEU A 91 -9.93 -5.31 9.06
C LEU A 91 -8.61 -5.94 8.59
N ASN A 92 -8.67 -7.04 7.85
CA ASN A 92 -7.47 -7.67 7.30
C ASN A 92 -6.71 -6.74 6.34
N ASP A 93 -7.40 -5.94 5.56
CA ASP A 93 -6.78 -4.95 4.67
C ASP A 93 -6.09 -3.84 5.47
N GLU A 94 -6.75 -3.32 6.52
CA GLU A 94 -6.16 -2.33 7.44
C GLU A 94 -4.92 -2.87 8.15
N LEU A 95 -5.00 -4.08 8.71
CA LEU A 95 -3.88 -4.72 9.40
C LEU A 95 -2.70 -5.03 8.47
N SER A 96 -2.99 -5.38 7.22
CA SER A 96 -1.95 -5.58 6.20
C SER A 96 -1.21 -4.28 5.90
N MET A 97 -1.92 -3.15 5.83
CA MET A 97 -1.29 -1.83 5.66
C MET A 97 -0.38 -1.49 6.84
N ILE A 98 -0.82 -1.76 8.08
CA ILE A 98 0.00 -1.53 9.29
C ILE A 98 1.25 -2.42 9.27
N LYS A 99 1.12 -3.70 8.88
CA LYS A 99 2.25 -4.62 8.71
C LYS A 99 3.26 -4.11 7.69
N GLU A 100 2.77 -3.70 6.52
CA GLU A 100 3.60 -3.13 5.46
C GLU A 100 4.32 -1.87 5.93
N ASP A 101 3.63 -1.01 6.66
CA ASP A 101 4.19 0.23 7.20
C ASP A 101 5.30 -0.02 8.23
N LYS A 102 5.07 -0.91 9.19
CA LYS A 102 6.07 -1.31 10.20
C LYS A 102 7.28 -2.03 9.61
N SER A 103 7.10 -2.75 8.49
CA SER A 103 8.18 -3.47 7.80
C SER A 103 8.92 -2.62 6.76
N PHE A 104 8.48 -1.38 6.54
CA PHE A 104 9.08 -0.49 5.54
C PHE A 104 10.39 0.09 6.05
N ASN A 105 11.50 -0.35 5.46
CA ASN A 105 12.81 0.25 5.71
C ASN A 105 12.97 1.51 4.85
N LYS A 106 12.86 2.68 5.46
CA LYS A 106 12.99 3.97 4.76
C LYS A 106 14.33 4.08 4.02
N GLU A 107 15.43 3.71 4.66
CA GLU A 107 16.78 3.86 4.10
C GLU A 107 17.02 2.98 2.87
N GLU A 108 16.45 1.77 2.87
CA GLU A 108 16.53 0.84 1.74
C GLU A 108 15.70 1.30 0.54
N HIS A 109 14.50 1.84 0.79
CA HIS A 109 13.52 2.06 -0.24
C HIS A 109 13.38 3.51 -0.71
N ALA A 110 13.94 4.46 0.02
CA ALA A 110 13.83 5.88 -0.28
C ALA A 110 15.05 6.68 0.19
N ASN A 111 15.28 7.79 -0.48
CA ASN A 111 16.21 8.84 -0.05
C ASN A 111 15.35 10.05 0.36
N ILE A 112 15.29 10.34 1.66
CA ILE A 112 14.59 11.51 2.16
C ILE A 112 15.50 12.72 1.97
N ILE A 113 15.13 13.59 1.04
CA ILE A 113 15.88 14.81 0.74
C ILE A 113 15.58 15.89 1.76
N PHE A 114 14.30 15.95 2.18
CA PHE A 114 13.80 16.86 3.19
C PHE A 114 12.54 16.29 3.84
N GLU A 115 12.40 16.48 5.15
CA GLU A 115 11.17 16.13 5.90
C GLU A 115 11.01 17.08 7.08
N ASP A 116 9.80 17.67 7.22
CA ASP A 116 9.35 18.39 8.41
C ASP A 116 7.93 17.92 8.83
N ASP A 117 7.26 18.65 9.70
CA ASP A 117 5.92 18.31 10.18
C ASP A 117 4.84 18.38 9.09
N ASN A 118 5.06 19.15 8.04
CA ASN A 118 4.08 19.44 7.00
C ASN A 118 4.38 18.72 5.69
N TYR A 119 5.65 18.60 5.34
CA TYR A 119 6.07 18.18 4.00
C TYR A 119 7.12 17.09 4.06
N ILE A 120 7.16 16.28 3.02
CA ILE A 120 8.26 15.37 2.75
C ILE A 120 8.66 15.47 1.28
N PHE A 121 9.97 15.63 1.03
CA PHE A 121 10.57 15.59 -0.29
C PHE A 121 11.46 14.36 -0.40
N VAL A 122 11.09 13.41 -1.25
CA VAL A 122 11.62 12.06 -1.23
C VAL A 122 11.90 11.54 -2.63
N GLU A 123 13.05 10.94 -2.81
CA GLU A 123 13.41 10.15 -3.98
C GLU A 123 13.17 8.67 -3.69
N PRO A 124 12.19 7.99 -4.34
CA PRO A 124 12.02 6.56 -4.19
C PRO A 124 13.19 5.81 -4.87
N LYS A 125 13.90 4.96 -4.13
CA LYS A 125 14.99 4.11 -4.64
C LYS A 125 14.48 2.83 -5.27
N THR A 126 13.32 2.35 -4.84
CA THR A 126 12.71 1.10 -5.27
C THR A 126 11.24 1.29 -5.60
N HIS A 127 10.66 0.35 -6.35
CA HIS A 127 9.22 0.33 -6.59
C HIS A 127 8.40 0.30 -5.30
N LYS A 128 8.88 -0.39 -4.24
CA LYS A 128 8.24 -0.40 -2.92
C LYS A 128 8.23 1.00 -2.29
N GLY A 129 9.31 1.76 -2.44
CA GLY A 129 9.36 3.18 -2.05
C GLY A 129 8.37 4.03 -2.84
N SER A 130 8.32 3.83 -4.15
CA SER A 130 7.36 4.53 -5.02
C SER A 130 5.91 4.23 -4.65
N LEU A 131 5.57 2.97 -4.34
CA LEU A 131 4.23 2.59 -3.86
C LEU A 131 3.87 3.27 -2.54
N LYS A 132 4.81 3.33 -1.60
CA LYS A 132 4.60 3.96 -0.29
C LYS A 132 4.32 5.45 -0.42
N TYR A 133 5.22 6.18 -1.06
CA TYR A 133 5.13 7.63 -1.15
C TYR A 133 4.16 8.12 -2.23
N GLY A 134 3.99 7.35 -3.32
CA GLY A 134 2.98 7.59 -4.35
C GLY A 134 1.59 7.02 -4.05
N ALA A 135 1.35 6.50 -2.84
CA ALA A 135 0.03 5.98 -2.46
C ALA A 135 -1.08 7.01 -2.70
N ASN A 136 -2.25 6.53 -3.18
CA ASN A 136 -3.41 7.36 -3.53
C ASN A 136 -3.18 8.33 -4.71
N THR A 137 -2.18 8.10 -5.55
CA THR A 137 -2.00 8.78 -6.82
C THR A 137 -2.34 7.86 -7.98
N ARG A 138 -2.45 8.46 -9.19
CA ARG A 138 -2.58 7.71 -10.46
C ARG A 138 -1.25 7.51 -11.15
N TRP A 139 -0.13 7.84 -10.52
CA TRP A 139 1.18 7.74 -11.13
C TRP A 139 1.48 6.30 -11.56
N CYS A 140 1.87 6.16 -12.82
CA CYS A 140 2.25 4.87 -13.38
C CYS A 140 3.45 4.25 -12.63
N THR A 141 4.34 5.08 -12.08
CA THR A 141 5.48 4.67 -11.23
C THR A 141 5.07 4.10 -9.88
N ALA A 142 3.87 4.43 -9.39
CA ALA A 142 3.29 3.95 -8.13
C ALA A 142 2.16 2.92 -8.35
N SER A 143 2.11 2.25 -9.49
CA SER A 143 1.14 1.21 -9.81
C SER A 143 1.57 -0.15 -9.25
N LYS A 144 0.73 -0.78 -8.43
CA LYS A 144 1.00 -2.11 -7.80
C LYS A 144 1.28 -3.21 -8.82
N GLY A 145 0.65 -3.15 -9.99
CA GLY A 145 0.74 -4.21 -11.02
C GLY A 145 1.94 -4.09 -11.96
N ASN A 146 2.71 -3.00 -11.91
CA ASN A 146 3.74 -2.75 -12.92
C ASN A 146 5.05 -2.17 -12.35
N PRO A 147 5.86 -2.98 -11.63
CA PRO A 147 7.15 -2.55 -11.13
C PRO A 147 8.14 -2.15 -12.23
N GLN A 148 7.97 -2.70 -13.44
CA GLN A 148 8.84 -2.41 -14.56
C GLN A 148 8.78 -0.95 -15.00
N THR A 149 7.62 -0.32 -14.92
CA THR A 149 7.47 1.12 -15.22
C THR A 149 8.34 1.96 -14.30
N PHE A 150 8.26 1.73 -12.97
CA PHE A 150 9.14 2.42 -12.04
C PHE A 150 10.63 2.19 -12.36
N ASN A 151 11.02 0.94 -12.56
CA ASN A 151 12.41 0.58 -12.83
C ASN A 151 12.96 1.25 -14.09
N ASN A 152 12.12 1.41 -15.13
CA ASN A 152 12.50 2.11 -16.36
C ASN A 152 12.72 3.61 -16.11
N TYR A 153 11.84 4.26 -15.35
CA TYR A 153 12.03 5.67 -14.98
C TYR A 153 13.26 5.86 -14.08
N ALA A 154 13.44 5.03 -13.06
CA ALA A 154 14.58 5.11 -12.14
C ALA A 154 15.94 4.97 -12.83
N LYS A 155 16.01 4.25 -13.96
CA LYS A 155 17.24 4.08 -14.74
C LYS A 155 17.60 5.30 -15.60
N ARG A 156 16.60 6.02 -16.11
CA ARG A 156 16.78 7.06 -17.12
C ARG A 156 16.42 8.47 -16.67
N SER A 157 15.93 8.60 -15.44
CA SER A 157 15.48 9.89 -14.93
C SER A 157 15.71 10.06 -13.44
N CYS A 158 15.74 11.31 -12.99
CA CYS A 158 15.62 11.66 -11.58
C CYS A 158 14.14 11.85 -11.27
N LEU A 159 13.56 10.95 -10.45
CA LEU A 159 12.16 10.98 -10.03
C LEU A 159 12.10 11.29 -8.54
N VAL A 160 11.38 12.35 -8.16
CA VAL A 160 11.25 12.78 -6.77
C VAL A 160 9.80 13.15 -6.50
N TYR A 161 9.33 12.90 -5.29
CA TYR A 161 7.97 13.25 -4.86
C TYR A 161 8.01 14.31 -3.77
N LEU A 162 7.16 15.34 -3.89
CA LEU A 162 6.83 16.29 -2.85
C LEU A 162 5.42 15.99 -2.33
N ILE A 163 5.28 15.82 -1.03
CA ILE A 163 4.04 15.38 -0.38
C ILE A 163 3.69 16.36 0.74
N ASP A 164 2.47 16.88 0.72
CA ASP A 164 1.85 17.57 1.84
C ASP A 164 1.27 16.54 2.81
N LYS A 165 1.88 16.39 3.98
CA LYS A 165 1.51 15.39 5.00
C LYS A 165 0.15 15.71 5.64
N LYS A 166 -0.23 16.99 5.72
CA LYS A 166 -1.50 17.43 6.31
C LYS A 166 -2.67 17.23 5.35
N ASN A 167 -2.42 17.41 4.05
CA ASN A 167 -3.43 17.29 3.02
C ASN A 167 -3.29 15.99 2.20
N SER A 168 -2.81 14.92 2.83
CA SER A 168 -2.44 13.66 2.15
C SER A 168 -3.59 12.97 1.38
N LYS A 169 -4.83 13.41 1.57
CA LYS A 169 -6.03 12.91 0.86
C LYS A 169 -6.56 13.87 -0.20
N GLY A 170 -6.09 15.12 -0.25
CA GLY A 170 -6.55 16.14 -1.20
C GLY A 170 -5.93 16.01 -2.60
N VAL A 171 -6.60 16.59 -3.61
CA VAL A 171 -6.17 16.53 -5.02
C VAL A 171 -4.81 17.23 -5.26
N ALA A 172 -4.45 18.21 -4.43
CA ALA A 172 -3.20 18.95 -4.53
C ALA A 172 -2.12 18.50 -3.55
N SER A 173 -2.29 17.31 -2.92
CA SER A 173 -1.43 16.89 -1.82
C SER A 173 -0.10 16.28 -2.23
N LYS A 174 0.09 15.95 -3.51
CA LYS A 174 1.30 15.30 -4.01
C LYS A 174 1.69 15.80 -5.39
N LEU A 175 2.99 16.04 -5.56
CA LEU A 175 3.62 16.39 -6.82
C LEU A 175 4.77 15.42 -7.11
N ALA A 176 4.90 14.99 -8.38
CA ALA A 176 6.06 14.25 -8.86
C ALA A 176 6.89 15.17 -9.77
N PHE A 177 8.18 15.23 -9.52
CA PHE A 177 9.18 15.93 -10.31
C PHE A 177 9.97 14.91 -11.11
N LEU A 178 10.08 15.11 -12.41
CA LEU A 178 10.75 14.22 -13.33
C LEU A 178 11.71 15.00 -14.24
N ASN A 179 12.95 14.53 -14.34
CA ASN A 179 13.93 14.99 -15.34
C ASN A 179 14.60 13.77 -15.96
N GLU A 180 14.51 13.62 -17.29
CA GLU A 180 15.11 12.51 -18.03
C GLU A 180 16.57 12.85 -18.39
N TYR A 181 17.51 11.97 -18.02
CA TYR A 181 18.96 12.20 -18.24
C TYR A 181 19.39 12.23 -19.71
N ASN A 182 18.64 11.59 -20.61
CA ASN A 182 19.05 11.32 -21.99
C ASN A 182 18.34 12.22 -23.02
N SER A 183 17.63 13.25 -22.61
CA SER A 183 17.07 14.21 -23.56
C SER A 183 18.06 15.37 -23.75
N PRO A 184 18.71 15.51 -24.91
CA PRO A 184 19.71 16.57 -25.15
C PRO A 184 19.14 17.98 -25.15
N LEU A 185 17.81 18.12 -25.05
CA LEU A 185 17.09 19.38 -24.98
C LEU A 185 16.45 19.66 -23.60
N SER A 186 16.54 18.73 -22.67
CA SER A 186 15.74 18.83 -21.46
C SER A 186 16.57 19.09 -20.21
N GLY A 187 16.93 20.34 -20.03
CA GLY A 187 16.99 20.89 -18.67
C GLY A 187 15.58 21.09 -18.09
N GLU A 188 14.53 20.62 -18.76
CA GLU A 188 13.16 20.83 -18.35
C GLU A 188 12.74 19.85 -17.27
N ILE A 189 12.28 20.41 -16.15
CA ILE A 189 11.66 19.65 -15.05
C ILE A 189 10.18 19.52 -15.37
N SER A 190 9.73 18.30 -15.63
CA SER A 190 8.29 18.01 -15.74
C SER A 190 7.71 17.79 -14.35
N ILE A 191 6.60 18.46 -14.05
CA ILE A 191 5.90 18.34 -12.76
C ILE A 191 4.53 17.74 -13.01
N TYR A 192 4.22 16.67 -12.28
CA TYR A 192 2.95 15.96 -12.38
C TYR A 192 2.19 16.07 -11.06
N ASN A 193 0.88 16.35 -11.17
CA ASN A 193 -0.01 16.26 -10.02
C ASN A 193 -0.37 14.78 -9.69
N GLN A 194 -1.09 14.55 -8.62
CA GLN A 194 -1.46 13.19 -8.19
C GLN A 194 -2.40 12.44 -9.16
N ASN A 195 -2.99 13.13 -10.15
CA ASN A 195 -3.81 12.50 -11.20
C ASN A 195 -3.00 12.08 -12.42
N ASP A 196 -1.67 12.15 -12.35
CA ASP A 196 -0.72 11.88 -13.44
C ASP A 196 -0.83 12.88 -14.62
N SER A 197 -1.28 14.10 -14.32
CA SER A 197 -1.34 15.19 -15.31
C SER A 197 -0.12 16.08 -15.16
N CYS A 198 0.60 16.33 -16.26
CA CYS A 198 1.66 17.32 -16.31
C CYS A 198 1.06 18.72 -16.08
N ILE A 199 1.64 19.48 -15.17
CA ILE A 199 1.16 20.81 -14.81
C ILE A 199 2.15 21.89 -15.24
N SER A 200 1.62 22.95 -15.87
CA SER A 200 2.40 24.14 -16.18
C SER A 200 2.69 24.97 -14.92
N GLU A 201 3.66 25.86 -15.01
CA GLU A 201 4.00 26.80 -13.94
C GLU A 201 2.77 27.56 -13.41
N ASN A 202 1.92 28.08 -14.31
CA ASN A 202 0.71 28.80 -13.93
C ASN A 202 -0.27 27.94 -13.12
N VAL A 203 -0.42 26.64 -13.48
CA VAL A 203 -1.26 25.70 -12.75
C VAL A 203 -0.65 25.37 -11.40
N LEU A 204 0.66 25.22 -11.33
CA LEU A 204 1.37 24.99 -10.08
C LEU A 204 1.18 26.15 -9.09
N LEU A 205 1.36 27.39 -9.56
CA LEU A 205 1.18 28.60 -8.74
C LEU A 205 -0.26 28.77 -8.23
N SER A 206 -1.25 28.34 -9.01
CA SER A 206 -2.67 28.38 -8.62
C SER A 206 -3.15 27.17 -7.81
N SER A 207 -2.32 26.15 -7.63
CA SER A 207 -2.70 24.87 -7.00
C SER A 207 -2.76 24.88 -5.47
N GLY A 208 -2.47 26.04 -4.84
CA GLY A 208 -2.49 26.22 -3.39
C GLY A 208 -1.18 25.84 -2.68
N TRP A 209 -0.16 25.41 -3.41
CA TRP A 209 1.19 25.22 -2.86
C TRP A 209 1.85 26.58 -2.58
N PRO A 210 2.52 26.77 -1.43
CA PRO A 210 3.26 28.00 -1.17
C PRO A 210 4.37 28.20 -2.20
N THR A 211 4.37 29.31 -2.92
CA THR A 211 5.34 29.59 -4.01
C THR A 211 6.80 29.48 -3.54
N GLN A 212 7.11 30.03 -2.36
CA GLN A 212 8.44 29.96 -1.79
C GLN A 212 8.89 28.53 -1.52
N LEU A 213 7.99 27.68 -1.01
CA LEU A 213 8.24 26.26 -0.76
C LEU A 213 8.57 25.53 -2.08
N ILE A 214 7.78 25.77 -3.13
CA ILE A 214 8.04 25.17 -4.44
C ILE A 214 9.39 25.62 -5.00
N ALA A 215 9.75 26.89 -4.88
CA ALA A 215 11.06 27.40 -5.31
C ALA A 215 12.21 26.69 -4.58
N GLU A 216 12.12 26.51 -3.26
CA GLU A 216 13.11 25.79 -2.47
C GLU A 216 13.24 24.32 -2.91
N PHE A 217 12.14 23.64 -3.18
CA PHE A 217 12.16 22.26 -3.65
C PHE A 217 12.71 22.13 -5.06
N ILE A 218 12.38 23.01 -5.96
CA ILE A 218 12.99 23.03 -7.32
C ILE A 218 14.50 23.21 -7.20
N LEU A 219 14.98 24.10 -6.36
CA LEU A 219 16.40 24.33 -6.14
C LEU A 219 17.12 23.08 -5.59
N LYS A 220 16.52 22.41 -4.58
CA LYS A 220 17.02 21.13 -4.05
C LYS A 220 17.04 20.04 -5.14
N TYR A 221 16.02 19.98 -5.96
CA TYR A 221 15.90 19.04 -7.05
C TYR A 221 16.97 19.26 -8.14
N ILE A 222 17.21 20.50 -8.55
CA ILE A 222 18.27 20.85 -9.50
C ILE A 222 19.65 20.45 -8.93
N THR A 223 19.89 20.70 -7.65
CA THR A 223 21.12 20.29 -6.97
C THR A 223 21.29 18.77 -6.99
N LEU A 224 20.21 18.01 -6.75
CA LEU A 224 20.22 16.56 -6.81
C LEU A 224 20.55 16.05 -8.22
N ILE A 225 19.95 16.62 -9.24
CA ILE A 225 20.23 16.30 -10.66
C ILE A 225 21.71 16.54 -10.96
N GLY A 226 22.24 17.72 -10.61
CA GLY A 226 23.64 18.07 -10.84
C GLY A 226 24.63 17.09 -10.19
N ASN A 227 24.34 16.66 -8.95
CA ASN A 227 25.15 15.66 -8.27
C ASN A 227 25.11 14.29 -8.96
N LYS A 228 23.94 13.88 -9.45
CA LYS A 228 23.79 12.59 -10.17
C LYS A 228 24.51 12.59 -11.51
N LEU A 229 24.44 13.67 -12.27
CA LEU A 229 25.13 13.80 -13.55
C LEU A 229 26.66 13.73 -13.35
N ARG A 230 27.23 14.43 -12.36
CA ARG A 230 28.65 14.32 -12.01
C ARG A 230 29.09 12.89 -11.70
N ILE A 231 28.28 12.13 -10.95
CA ILE A 231 28.59 10.73 -10.64
C ILE A 231 28.59 9.87 -11.90
N GLN A 232 27.68 10.12 -12.84
CA GLN A 232 27.65 9.39 -14.11
C GLN A 232 28.83 9.71 -15.00
N GLU A 233 29.23 10.97 -15.08
CA GLU A 233 30.45 11.40 -15.83
C GLU A 233 31.70 10.76 -15.25
N MET A 234 31.86 10.75 -13.93
CA MET A 234 33.02 10.10 -13.28
C MET A 234 33.11 8.59 -13.59
N ARG A 235 31.98 7.89 -13.56
CA ARG A 235 31.91 6.46 -13.89
C ARG A 235 32.20 6.15 -15.37
N SER A 236 31.91 7.08 -16.27
CA SER A 236 32.20 6.91 -17.71
C SER A 236 33.69 7.18 -18.05
N ILE A 237 34.47 7.81 -17.15
CA ILE A 237 35.90 8.07 -17.32
C ILE A 237 36.72 6.89 -16.79
N GLU A 238 36.17 6.08 -15.89
CA GLU A 238 36.85 4.90 -15.30
C GLU A 238 36.69 3.61 -16.13
N LEU A 239 36.01 3.66 -17.27
CA LEU A 239 35.85 2.56 -18.24
C LEU A 239 36.62 2.84 -19.53
#